data_48385726158892e2b0c7d2a2516af128
#
_entry.id   48385726158892e2b0c7d2a2516af128
#
_cell.length_a   1.000
_cell.length_b   1.000
_cell.length_c   1.000
_cell.angle_alpha   90.00
_cell.angle_beta   90.00
_cell.angle_gamma   90.00
#
_symmetry.space_group_name_H-M   'P 1'
#
loop_
_entity.id
_entity.type
_entity.pdbx_description
1 polymer ?
#
loop_
_entity_poly.entity_id
_entity_poly.type
_entity_poly.pdbx_seq_one_letter_code
_entity_poly.pdbx_strand_id
1 'polypeptide(L)'
;MNIAHIGLVGYGEVGKIFSAGLRVQPGVASVAAWDLKLADPAHRAALQKHAGQAGVVAVDAMQALCARCDCIISAVTASNTLAVAQEAAQHIRPGTVFLDLNSASPGTKQQAAALIEARGAHYVEAGVMTSVPPYGIRVPMLLGGAQAAALAAVLTGWGMDAQPVSEQLGVASAIKMCRSIMIKGLEALVIESYTTARHYGVEDHVLPTLAETFPSIDW
;
A
#
# COMPACT_ATOMS: atom_id res chain seq x y z
N MET A 1 20.48 5.71 -3.18
CA MET A 1 19.91 4.58 -2.40
C MET A 1 20.18 3.31 -3.18
N ASN A 2 20.77 2.29 -2.58
CA ASN A 2 21.02 0.99 -3.24
C ASN A 2 20.10 -0.05 -2.60
N ILE A 3 19.17 -0.59 -3.38
CA ILE A 3 18.19 -1.59 -2.94
C ILE A 3 18.28 -2.77 -3.89
N ALA A 4 18.74 -3.91 -3.40
CA ALA A 4 18.85 -5.15 -4.15
C ALA A 4 17.98 -6.28 -3.55
N HIS A 5 17.71 -6.24 -2.26
CA HIS A 5 16.95 -7.26 -1.55
C HIS A 5 15.66 -6.66 -0.98
N ILE A 6 14.52 -7.14 -1.46
CA ILE A 6 13.19 -6.61 -1.11
C ILE A 6 12.45 -7.59 -0.22
N GLY A 7 11.86 -7.09 0.85
CA GLY A 7 10.97 -7.84 1.75
C GLY A 7 9.53 -7.38 1.64
N LEU A 8 8.58 -8.31 1.54
CA LEU A 8 7.15 -8.04 1.65
C LEU A 8 6.64 -8.47 3.03
N VAL A 9 6.03 -7.54 3.77
CA VAL A 9 5.21 -7.86 4.96
C VAL A 9 3.76 -7.85 4.53
N GLY A 10 3.10 -9.01 4.68
CA GLY A 10 1.79 -9.26 4.08
C GLY A 10 1.93 -9.89 2.70
N TYR A 11 1.64 -11.20 2.61
CA TYR A 11 1.68 -11.97 1.36
C TYR A 11 0.26 -12.32 0.88
N GLY A 12 -0.66 -11.35 1.02
CA GLY A 12 -1.99 -11.33 0.43
C GLY A 12 -1.97 -10.98 -1.05
N GLU A 13 -3.07 -10.49 -1.59
CA GLU A 13 -3.21 -10.11 -3.00
C GLU A 13 -2.13 -9.08 -3.42
N VAL A 14 -2.03 -7.95 -2.70
CA VAL A 14 -1.06 -6.89 -3.00
C VAL A 14 0.38 -7.39 -2.87
N GLY A 15 0.71 -8.10 -1.80
CA GLY A 15 2.04 -8.65 -1.58
C GLY A 15 2.47 -9.61 -2.68
N LYS A 16 1.57 -10.46 -3.18
CA LYS A 16 1.82 -11.37 -4.30
C LYS A 16 2.06 -10.62 -5.61
N ILE A 17 1.25 -9.61 -5.90
CA ILE A 17 1.39 -8.78 -7.10
C ILE A 17 2.72 -8.03 -7.08
N PHE A 18 3.04 -7.37 -5.95
CA PHE A 18 4.28 -6.61 -5.83
C PHE A 18 5.51 -7.52 -5.88
N SER A 19 5.50 -8.65 -5.18
CA SER A 19 6.63 -9.58 -5.19
C SER A 19 6.92 -10.12 -6.59
N ALA A 20 5.89 -10.51 -7.33
CA ALA A 20 6.04 -11.00 -8.71
C ALA A 20 6.57 -9.91 -9.65
N GLY A 21 6.00 -8.69 -9.56
CA GLY A 21 6.41 -7.57 -10.40
C GLY A 21 7.81 -7.02 -10.09
N LEU A 22 8.19 -7.00 -8.82
CA LEU A 22 9.51 -6.51 -8.39
C LEU A 22 10.63 -7.51 -8.67
N ARG A 23 10.38 -8.81 -8.56
CA ARG A 23 11.39 -9.84 -8.78
C ARG A 23 12.07 -9.80 -10.16
N VAL A 24 11.36 -9.30 -11.16
CA VAL A 24 11.85 -9.24 -12.53
C VAL A 24 12.52 -7.91 -12.88
N GLN A 25 12.59 -6.98 -11.93
CA GLN A 25 13.16 -5.66 -12.18
C GLN A 25 14.70 -5.67 -12.16
N PRO A 26 15.33 -4.82 -12.97
CA PRO A 26 16.77 -4.72 -13.01
C PRO A 26 17.34 -4.31 -11.65
N GLY A 27 18.41 -4.97 -11.22
CA GLY A 27 19.07 -4.70 -9.94
C GLY A 27 18.42 -5.34 -8.72
N VAL A 28 17.24 -5.95 -8.85
CA VAL A 28 16.60 -6.72 -7.77
C VAL A 28 17.20 -8.13 -7.73
N ALA A 29 18.00 -8.40 -6.70
CA ALA A 29 18.68 -9.67 -6.53
C ALA A 29 17.77 -10.74 -5.90
N SER A 30 16.91 -10.34 -4.95
CA SER A 30 15.98 -11.27 -4.31
C SER A 30 14.74 -10.55 -3.77
N VAL A 31 13.64 -11.31 -3.72
CA VAL A 31 12.41 -10.92 -3.04
C VAL A 31 12.08 -11.99 -2.00
N ALA A 32 11.83 -11.56 -0.77
CA ALA A 32 11.35 -12.41 0.32
C ALA A 32 9.99 -11.93 0.81
N ALA A 33 9.22 -12.81 1.43
CA ALA A 33 7.92 -12.45 1.99
C ALA A 33 7.70 -13.12 3.35
N TRP A 34 7.07 -12.37 4.25
CA TRP A 34 6.55 -12.86 5.50
C TRP A 34 5.08 -12.46 5.65
N ASP A 35 4.29 -13.36 6.22
CA ASP A 35 2.87 -13.16 6.52
C ASP A 35 2.51 -13.95 7.78
N LEU A 36 1.64 -13.40 8.62
CA LEU A 36 1.14 -14.11 9.81
C LEU A 36 0.57 -15.50 9.50
N LYS A 37 -0.03 -15.66 8.30
CA LYS A 37 -0.54 -16.95 7.83
C LYS A 37 0.55 -17.98 7.57
N LEU A 38 1.82 -17.60 7.48
CA LEU A 38 2.94 -18.54 7.41
C LEU A 38 3.20 -19.20 8.77
N ALA A 39 2.78 -18.58 9.87
CA ALA A 39 2.80 -19.22 11.20
C ALA A 39 1.66 -20.23 11.38
N ASP A 40 0.57 -20.13 10.61
CA ASP A 40 -0.58 -21.02 10.68
C ASP A 40 -0.36 -22.26 9.80
N PRO A 41 -0.34 -23.49 10.39
CA PRO A 41 -0.16 -24.73 9.63
C PRO A 41 -1.19 -24.93 8.51
N ALA A 42 -2.42 -24.45 8.68
CA ALA A 42 -3.49 -24.58 7.68
C ALA A 42 -3.21 -23.80 6.40
N HIS A 43 -2.47 -22.68 6.48
CA HIS A 43 -2.19 -21.81 5.35
C HIS A 43 -0.74 -21.87 4.85
N ARG A 44 0.19 -22.30 5.70
CA ARG A 44 1.64 -22.30 5.44
C ARG A 44 2.01 -22.99 4.14
N ALA A 45 1.59 -24.24 3.97
CA ALA A 45 1.97 -25.05 2.81
C ALA A 45 1.55 -24.42 1.48
N ALA A 46 0.33 -23.87 1.41
CA ALA A 46 -0.19 -23.21 0.21
C ALA A 46 0.59 -21.92 -0.10
N LEU A 47 0.90 -21.10 0.93
CA LEU A 47 1.65 -19.87 0.76
C LEU A 47 3.10 -20.12 0.35
N GLN A 48 3.78 -21.09 0.98
CA GLN A 48 5.14 -21.50 0.63
C GLN A 48 5.22 -22.04 -0.79
N LYS A 49 4.25 -22.87 -1.21
CA LYS A 49 4.16 -23.37 -2.59
C LYS A 49 4.00 -22.23 -3.58
N HIS A 50 3.08 -21.28 -3.31
CA HIS A 50 2.89 -20.12 -4.18
C HIS A 50 4.16 -19.25 -4.25
N ALA A 51 4.79 -18.96 -3.11
CA ALA A 51 6.02 -18.18 -3.05
C ALA A 51 7.14 -18.85 -3.87
N GLY A 52 7.35 -20.15 -3.69
CA GLY A 52 8.35 -20.92 -4.44
C GLY A 52 8.10 -20.89 -5.94
N GLN A 53 6.87 -21.05 -6.39
CA GLN A 53 6.48 -20.95 -7.81
C GLN A 53 6.74 -19.54 -8.38
N ALA A 54 6.53 -18.51 -7.57
CA ALA A 54 6.81 -17.13 -7.93
C ALA A 54 8.29 -16.75 -7.78
N GLY A 55 9.17 -17.65 -7.31
CA GLY A 55 10.57 -17.38 -7.02
C GLY A 55 10.78 -16.39 -5.87
N VAL A 56 9.84 -16.35 -4.93
CA VAL A 56 9.87 -15.54 -3.72
C VAL A 56 10.26 -16.42 -2.53
N VAL A 57 11.14 -15.94 -1.66
CA VAL A 57 11.56 -16.67 -0.46
C VAL A 57 10.56 -16.44 0.66
N ALA A 58 9.73 -17.41 0.97
CA ALA A 58 8.88 -17.35 2.17
C ALA A 58 9.75 -17.53 3.41
N VAL A 59 9.70 -16.58 4.34
CA VAL A 59 10.44 -16.63 5.61
C VAL A 59 9.47 -16.85 6.78
N ASP A 60 9.98 -17.45 7.85
CA ASP A 60 9.14 -17.91 8.96
C ASP A 60 8.89 -16.82 10.03
N ALA A 61 9.59 -15.67 9.95
CA ALA A 61 9.48 -14.61 10.94
C ALA A 61 9.88 -13.23 10.35
N MET A 62 9.36 -12.17 10.96
CA MET A 62 9.77 -10.78 10.68
C MET A 62 11.28 -10.57 10.84
N GLN A 63 11.88 -11.17 11.87
CA GLN A 63 13.31 -11.12 12.10
C GLN A 63 14.11 -11.62 10.89
N ALA A 64 13.71 -12.76 10.30
CA ALA A 64 14.38 -13.34 9.14
C ALA A 64 14.20 -12.46 7.89
N LEU A 65 13.07 -11.76 7.75
CA LEU A 65 12.85 -10.77 6.69
C LEU A 65 13.76 -9.56 6.86
N CYS A 66 13.77 -8.94 8.04
CA CYS A 66 14.56 -7.76 8.35
C CYS A 66 16.08 -8.00 8.22
N ALA A 67 16.55 -9.21 8.55
CA ALA A 67 17.97 -9.55 8.47
C ALA A 67 18.52 -9.55 7.04
N ARG A 68 17.68 -9.75 6.02
CA ARG A 68 18.11 -9.97 4.63
C ARG A 68 17.71 -8.89 3.62
N CYS A 69 16.84 -7.94 4.02
CA CYS A 69 16.28 -6.99 3.06
C CYS A 69 16.82 -5.57 3.26
N ASP A 70 17.02 -4.85 2.16
CA ASP A 70 17.42 -3.45 2.13
C ASP A 70 16.18 -2.53 2.11
N CYS A 71 15.08 -3.03 1.58
CA CYS A 71 13.78 -2.39 1.57
C CYS A 71 12.70 -3.37 2.02
N ILE A 72 11.87 -2.96 2.97
CA ILE A 72 10.72 -3.71 3.45
C ILE A 72 9.47 -2.96 3.01
N ILE A 73 8.60 -3.63 2.27
CA ILE A 73 7.31 -3.11 1.80
C ILE A 73 6.20 -3.73 2.66
N SER A 74 5.49 -2.91 3.40
CA SER A 74 4.34 -3.33 4.21
C SER A 74 3.05 -3.22 3.42
N ALA A 75 2.36 -4.33 3.21
CA ALA A 75 1.10 -4.45 2.48
C ALA A 75 0.08 -5.29 3.28
N VAL A 76 -0.28 -4.80 4.44
CA VAL A 76 -1.24 -5.43 5.36
C VAL A 76 -2.53 -4.62 5.46
N THR A 77 -3.50 -5.08 6.24
CA THR A 77 -4.72 -4.31 6.52
C THR A 77 -4.42 -3.07 7.35
N ALA A 78 -5.23 -2.03 7.21
CA ALA A 78 -5.07 -0.76 7.93
C ALA A 78 -4.96 -0.94 9.45
N SER A 79 -5.73 -1.86 10.02
CA SER A 79 -5.73 -2.18 11.45
C SER A 79 -4.41 -2.77 11.95
N ASN A 80 -3.61 -3.38 11.08
CA ASN A 80 -2.35 -4.02 11.44
C ASN A 80 -1.12 -3.13 11.19
N THR A 81 -1.29 -1.93 10.65
CA THR A 81 -0.18 -1.03 10.28
C THR A 81 0.78 -0.79 11.45
N LEU A 82 0.25 -0.38 12.60
CA LEU A 82 1.08 -0.05 13.76
C LEU A 82 1.73 -1.30 14.38
N ALA A 83 1.00 -2.41 14.48
CA ALA A 83 1.54 -3.66 15.02
C ALA A 83 2.70 -4.20 14.17
N VAL A 84 2.59 -4.12 12.85
CA VAL A 84 3.66 -4.50 11.92
C VAL A 84 4.88 -3.60 12.08
N ALA A 85 4.68 -2.29 12.22
CA ALA A 85 5.80 -1.36 12.46
C ALA A 85 6.48 -1.61 13.82
N GLN A 86 5.72 -1.93 14.87
CA GLN A 86 6.23 -2.29 16.18
C GLN A 86 7.09 -3.56 16.13
N GLU A 87 6.63 -4.59 15.44
CA GLU A 87 7.38 -5.84 15.27
C GLU A 87 8.63 -5.62 14.40
N ALA A 88 8.48 -4.93 13.27
CA ALA A 88 9.62 -4.63 12.39
C ALA A 88 10.70 -3.82 13.11
N ALA A 89 10.32 -2.83 13.94
CA ALA A 89 11.24 -2.02 14.73
C ALA A 89 12.10 -2.82 15.71
N GLN A 90 11.70 -4.04 16.10
CA GLN A 90 12.52 -4.90 16.96
C GLN A 90 13.72 -5.52 16.20
N HIS A 91 13.62 -5.60 14.88
CA HIS A 91 14.54 -6.38 14.05
C HIS A 91 15.15 -5.61 12.87
N ILE A 92 14.57 -4.47 12.50
CA ILE A 92 15.00 -3.70 11.32
C ILE A 92 16.41 -3.12 11.55
N ARG A 93 17.23 -3.19 10.51
CA ARG A 93 18.60 -2.69 10.54
C ARG A 93 18.65 -1.20 10.23
N PRO A 94 19.59 -0.45 10.81
CA PRO A 94 19.85 0.93 10.40
C PRO A 94 20.09 1.03 8.88
N GLY A 95 19.56 2.08 8.26
CA GLY A 95 19.64 2.31 6.83
C GLY A 95 18.65 1.53 5.96
N THR A 96 17.93 0.54 6.50
CA THR A 96 16.86 -0.16 5.77
C THR A 96 15.71 0.82 5.50
N VAL A 97 15.11 0.73 4.30
CA VAL A 97 13.90 1.48 3.95
C VAL A 97 12.66 0.68 4.32
N PHE A 98 11.74 1.29 5.02
CA PHE A 98 10.41 0.73 5.31
C PHE A 98 9.36 1.52 4.54
N LEU A 99 8.86 0.94 3.43
CA LEU A 99 7.81 1.52 2.60
C LEU A 99 6.44 1.00 3.05
N ASP A 100 5.60 1.88 3.57
CA ASP A 100 4.28 1.51 4.09
C ASP A 100 3.17 1.83 3.09
N LEU A 101 2.60 0.81 2.44
CA LEU A 101 1.49 0.90 1.47
C LEU A 101 0.11 0.88 2.14
N ASN A 102 0.03 0.69 3.47
CA ASN A 102 -1.22 0.46 4.16
C ASN A 102 -2.12 1.70 4.15
N SER A 103 -3.43 1.49 4.08
CA SER A 103 -4.42 2.58 4.08
C SER A 103 -4.77 3.04 5.51
N ALA A 104 -3.76 3.50 6.26
CA ALA A 104 -3.90 4.00 7.63
C ALA A 104 -4.03 5.53 7.67
N SER A 105 -4.46 6.07 8.81
CA SER A 105 -4.57 7.51 9.03
C SER A 105 -3.18 8.18 9.08
N PRO A 106 -3.08 9.50 8.79
CA PRO A 106 -1.82 10.24 8.94
C PRO A 106 -1.16 10.05 10.31
N GLY A 107 -1.94 10.12 11.39
CA GLY A 107 -1.41 9.92 12.75
C GLY A 107 -0.87 8.52 12.99
N THR A 108 -1.51 7.48 12.44
CA THR A 108 -0.98 6.10 12.51
C THR A 108 0.34 5.96 11.75
N LYS A 109 0.45 6.59 10.58
CA LYS A 109 1.69 6.61 9.78
C LYS A 109 2.82 7.29 10.54
N GLN A 110 2.56 8.44 11.18
CA GLN A 110 3.54 9.16 12.00
C GLN A 110 4.00 8.33 13.20
N GLN A 111 3.10 7.63 13.89
CA GLN A 111 3.45 6.73 14.98
C GLN A 111 4.31 5.56 14.51
N ALA A 112 3.95 4.94 13.38
CA ALA A 112 4.73 3.85 12.77
C ALA A 112 6.14 4.34 12.37
N ALA A 113 6.23 5.53 11.79
CA ALA A 113 7.49 6.16 11.41
C ALA A 113 8.41 6.38 12.62
N ALA A 114 7.88 6.92 13.71
CA ALA A 114 8.66 7.15 14.93
C ALA A 114 9.31 5.85 15.45
N LEU A 115 8.62 4.72 15.36
CA LEU A 115 9.15 3.42 15.79
C LEU A 115 10.29 2.94 14.89
N ILE A 116 10.11 3.05 13.57
CA ILE A 116 11.09 2.60 12.57
C ILE A 116 12.33 3.50 12.58
N GLU A 117 12.14 4.81 12.60
CA GLU A 117 13.22 5.81 12.55
C GLU A 117 14.05 5.82 13.84
N ALA A 118 13.46 5.51 15.00
CA ALA A 118 14.18 5.30 16.26
C ALA A 118 15.23 4.17 16.18
N ARG A 119 15.14 3.31 15.16
CA ARG A 119 16.11 2.23 14.89
C ARG A 119 17.17 2.62 13.85
N GLY A 120 17.19 3.88 13.41
CA GLY A 120 18.08 4.34 12.33
C GLY A 120 17.70 3.86 10.93
N ALA A 121 16.52 3.30 10.77
CA ALA A 121 15.93 2.95 9.47
C ALA A 121 15.17 4.14 8.89
N HIS A 122 14.76 4.07 7.63
CA HIS A 122 14.06 5.15 6.94
C HIS A 122 12.61 4.74 6.68
N TYR A 123 11.67 5.51 7.21
CA TYR A 123 10.26 5.28 6.93
C TYR A 123 9.79 6.16 5.75
N VAL A 124 9.08 5.55 4.81
CA VAL A 124 8.38 6.24 3.74
C VAL A 124 6.93 5.77 3.72
N GLU A 125 6.00 6.70 3.88
CA GLU A 125 4.59 6.39 3.67
C GLU A 125 4.24 6.39 2.19
N ALA A 126 3.31 5.52 1.79
CA ALA A 126 2.69 5.57 0.47
C ALA A 126 1.17 5.67 0.56
N GLY A 127 0.61 6.61 -0.18
CA GLY A 127 -0.81 6.67 -0.51
C GLY A 127 -1.06 5.95 -1.84
N VAL A 128 -1.47 4.69 -1.83
CA VAL A 128 -1.88 3.97 -3.05
C VAL A 128 -3.22 4.51 -3.51
N MET A 129 -3.27 5.11 -4.71
CA MET A 129 -4.36 6.00 -5.14
C MET A 129 -5.53 5.28 -5.78
N THR A 130 -5.39 4.00 -6.13
CA THR A 130 -6.45 3.18 -6.74
C THR A 130 -6.25 1.70 -6.40
N SER A 131 -7.08 0.80 -6.96
CA SER A 131 -6.96 -0.64 -6.82
C SER A 131 -5.68 -1.17 -7.48
N VAL A 132 -4.96 -2.07 -6.80
CA VAL A 132 -3.67 -2.59 -7.27
C VAL A 132 -3.80 -3.58 -8.44
N PRO A 133 -4.75 -4.56 -8.45
CA PRO A 133 -4.78 -5.62 -9.44
C PRO A 133 -4.75 -5.16 -10.91
N PRO A 134 -5.48 -4.11 -11.35
CA PRO A 134 -5.45 -3.67 -12.73
C PRO A 134 -4.11 -3.07 -13.19
N TYR A 135 -3.32 -2.55 -12.24
CA TYR A 135 -2.09 -1.80 -12.51
C TYR A 135 -0.82 -2.56 -12.13
N GLY A 136 -0.93 -3.57 -11.27
CA GLY A 136 0.23 -4.27 -10.73
C GLY A 136 1.14 -3.32 -9.93
N ILE A 137 2.46 -3.42 -10.14
CA ILE A 137 3.43 -2.51 -9.49
C ILE A 137 3.36 -1.07 -10.02
N ARG A 138 2.68 -0.84 -11.16
CA ARG A 138 2.48 0.51 -11.74
C ARG A 138 1.28 1.25 -11.15
N VAL A 139 0.70 0.74 -10.07
CA VAL A 139 -0.37 1.44 -9.38
C VAL A 139 0.11 2.82 -8.94
N PRO A 140 -0.65 3.91 -9.22
CA PRO A 140 -0.25 5.26 -8.82
C PRO A 140 -0.11 5.38 -7.30
N MET A 141 1.03 5.89 -6.84
CA MET A 141 1.33 6.08 -5.43
C MET A 141 1.89 7.48 -5.17
N LEU A 142 1.44 8.09 -4.09
CA LEU A 142 2.04 9.30 -3.54
C LEU A 142 2.93 8.92 -2.36
N LEU A 143 4.17 9.41 -2.34
CA LEU A 143 5.14 9.11 -1.30
C LEU A 143 5.36 10.31 -0.38
N GLY A 144 5.47 10.06 0.94
CA GLY A 144 5.80 11.05 1.95
C GLY A 144 6.89 10.56 2.91
N GLY A 145 7.69 11.50 3.42
CA GLY A 145 8.80 11.25 4.32
C GLY A 145 10.14 11.73 3.77
N ALA A 146 11.13 11.88 4.64
CA ALA A 146 12.44 12.47 4.31
C ALA A 146 13.18 11.76 3.16
N GLN A 147 12.91 10.46 2.95
CA GLN A 147 13.50 9.67 1.88
C GLN A 147 12.56 9.44 0.68
N ALA A 148 11.41 10.10 0.63
CA ALA A 148 10.39 9.90 -0.42
C ALA A 148 10.95 10.15 -1.82
N ALA A 149 11.68 11.25 -2.04
CA ALA A 149 12.26 11.57 -3.34
C ALA A 149 13.35 10.57 -3.77
N ALA A 150 14.22 10.18 -2.86
CA ALA A 150 15.28 9.21 -3.15
C ALA A 150 14.71 7.81 -3.45
N LEU A 151 13.68 7.40 -2.73
CA LEU A 151 12.99 6.14 -2.98
C LEU A 151 12.20 6.18 -4.28
N ALA A 152 11.48 7.27 -4.57
CA ALA A 152 10.73 7.44 -5.81
C ALA A 152 11.62 7.24 -7.05
N ALA A 153 12.83 7.76 -7.04
CA ALA A 153 13.79 7.57 -8.14
C ALA A 153 14.11 6.09 -8.38
N VAL A 154 14.28 5.30 -7.32
CA VAL A 154 14.52 3.84 -7.42
C VAL A 154 13.27 3.13 -7.95
N LEU A 155 12.10 3.42 -7.36
CA LEU A 155 10.83 2.79 -7.74
C LEU A 155 10.46 3.10 -9.21
N THR A 156 10.67 4.34 -9.64
CA THR A 156 10.47 4.74 -11.05
C THR A 156 11.42 3.99 -11.99
N GLY A 157 12.66 3.76 -11.57
CA GLY A 157 13.62 2.92 -12.31
C GLY A 157 13.14 1.47 -12.48
N TRP A 158 12.24 1.00 -11.61
CA TRP A 158 11.54 -0.29 -11.73
C TRP A 158 10.18 -0.19 -12.44
N GLY A 159 9.89 0.94 -13.10
CA GLY A 159 8.63 1.15 -13.84
C GLY A 159 7.40 1.35 -12.96
N MET A 160 7.59 1.68 -11.68
CA MET A 160 6.49 2.00 -10.76
C MET A 160 6.09 3.47 -10.90
N ASP A 161 4.80 3.77 -10.73
CA ASP A 161 4.28 5.16 -10.68
C ASP A 161 4.30 5.65 -9.23
N ALA A 162 5.41 6.24 -8.81
CA ALA A 162 5.66 6.69 -7.45
C ALA A 162 6.07 8.17 -7.44
N GLN A 163 5.22 9.04 -6.91
CA GLN A 163 5.41 10.49 -6.90
C GLN A 163 5.71 10.99 -5.48
N PRO A 164 6.86 11.60 -5.20
CA PRO A 164 7.12 12.22 -3.92
C PRO A 164 6.33 13.52 -3.80
N VAL A 165 5.55 13.66 -2.72
CA VAL A 165 4.68 14.83 -2.51
C VAL A 165 5.11 15.69 -1.32
N SER A 166 5.85 15.13 -0.37
CA SER A 166 6.31 15.85 0.82
C SER A 166 7.42 15.11 1.55
N GLU A 167 8.33 15.84 2.17
CA GLU A 167 9.25 15.28 3.17
C GLU A 167 8.56 15.06 4.53
N GLN A 168 7.41 15.67 4.76
CA GLN A 168 6.62 15.51 5.98
C GLN A 168 5.74 14.26 5.90
N LEU A 169 5.82 13.44 6.94
CA LEU A 169 4.97 12.27 7.13
C LEU A 169 3.54 12.67 7.45
N GLY A 170 2.59 11.93 6.90
CA GLY A 170 1.16 12.18 7.04
C GLY A 170 0.56 12.94 5.85
N VAL A 171 1.36 13.59 5.00
CA VAL A 171 0.86 14.37 3.87
C VAL A 171 0.31 13.47 2.75
N ALA A 172 1.03 12.44 2.34
CA ALA A 172 0.56 11.53 1.28
C ALA A 172 -0.70 10.78 1.71
N SER A 173 -0.76 10.30 2.96
CA SER A 173 -1.96 9.66 3.51
C SER A 173 -3.12 10.64 3.70
N ALA A 174 -2.88 11.90 4.05
CA ALA A 174 -3.92 12.93 4.13
C ALA A 174 -4.53 13.24 2.74
N ILE A 175 -3.70 13.38 1.71
CA ILE A 175 -4.17 13.57 0.32
C ILE A 175 -5.07 12.41 -0.09
N LYS A 176 -4.62 11.17 0.13
CA LYS A 176 -5.43 9.97 -0.16
C LYS A 176 -6.74 9.96 0.62
N MET A 177 -6.70 10.29 1.92
CA MET A 177 -7.87 10.32 2.80
C MET A 177 -8.91 11.35 2.31
N CYS A 178 -8.49 12.59 2.05
CA CYS A 178 -9.38 13.65 1.56
C CYS A 178 -10.02 13.27 0.21
N ARG A 179 -9.21 12.73 -0.73
CA ARG A 179 -9.72 12.22 -2.00
C ARG A 179 -10.73 11.09 -1.80
N SER A 180 -10.46 10.17 -0.89
CA SER A 180 -11.35 9.03 -0.61
C SER A 180 -12.68 9.46 0.00
N ILE A 181 -12.71 10.51 0.83
CA ILE A 181 -13.94 11.09 1.36
C ILE A 181 -14.85 11.57 0.21
N MET A 182 -14.28 12.31 -0.75
CA MET A 182 -15.05 12.80 -1.89
C MET A 182 -15.59 11.66 -2.76
N ILE A 183 -14.74 10.71 -3.16
CA ILE A 183 -15.14 9.60 -4.03
C ILE A 183 -16.22 8.74 -3.38
N LYS A 184 -15.98 8.30 -2.14
CA LYS A 184 -16.93 7.44 -1.42
C LYS A 184 -18.19 8.21 -1.00
N GLY A 185 -18.05 9.49 -0.71
CA GLY A 185 -19.19 10.36 -0.40
C GLY A 185 -20.11 10.52 -1.60
N LEU A 186 -19.57 10.81 -2.78
CA LEU A 186 -20.35 10.89 -4.01
C LEU A 186 -21.02 9.55 -4.35
N GLU A 187 -20.28 8.44 -4.25
CA GLU A 187 -20.85 7.11 -4.47
C GLU A 187 -22.02 6.85 -3.52
N ALA A 188 -21.86 7.14 -2.24
CA ALA A 188 -22.94 6.96 -1.23
C ALA A 188 -24.16 7.84 -1.51
N LEU A 189 -23.94 9.11 -1.90
CA LEU A 189 -25.02 10.03 -2.26
C LEU A 189 -25.79 9.57 -3.50
N VAL A 190 -25.08 9.08 -4.53
CA VAL A 190 -25.73 8.56 -5.73
C VAL A 190 -26.55 7.31 -5.40
N ILE A 191 -25.97 6.36 -4.67
CA ILE A 191 -26.70 5.14 -4.24
C ILE A 191 -27.96 5.49 -3.45
N GLU A 192 -27.85 6.39 -2.47
CA GLU A 192 -28.99 6.81 -1.64
C GLU A 192 -30.06 7.51 -2.48
N SER A 193 -29.67 8.45 -3.34
CA SER A 193 -30.60 9.18 -4.22
C SER A 193 -31.36 8.23 -5.13
N TYR A 194 -30.66 7.33 -5.83
CA TYR A 194 -31.30 6.37 -6.74
C TYR A 194 -32.17 5.36 -6.01
N THR A 195 -31.73 4.85 -4.86
CA THR A 195 -32.51 3.92 -4.06
C THR A 195 -33.81 4.58 -3.59
N THR A 196 -33.73 5.83 -3.16
CA THR A 196 -34.90 6.60 -2.70
C THR A 196 -35.84 6.91 -3.87
N ALA A 197 -35.32 7.39 -5.00
CA ALA A 197 -36.13 7.67 -6.18
C ALA A 197 -36.89 6.42 -6.65
N ARG A 198 -36.22 5.27 -6.68
CA ARG A 198 -36.81 3.98 -7.05
C ARG A 198 -37.88 3.54 -6.06
N HIS A 199 -37.67 3.77 -4.76
CA HIS A 199 -38.69 3.46 -3.73
C HIS A 199 -39.98 4.21 -3.97
N TYR A 200 -39.90 5.46 -4.44
CA TYR A 200 -41.09 6.29 -4.73
C TYR A 200 -41.57 6.19 -6.19
N GLY A 201 -40.83 5.48 -7.07
CA GLY A 201 -41.16 5.33 -8.49
C GLY A 201 -41.05 6.65 -9.26
N VAL A 202 -40.08 7.49 -8.92
CA VAL A 202 -39.90 8.84 -9.47
C VAL A 202 -38.55 9.05 -10.15
N GLU A 203 -37.78 7.99 -10.40
CA GLU A 203 -36.44 8.07 -11.00
C GLU A 203 -36.43 8.80 -12.33
N ASP A 204 -37.43 8.56 -13.19
CA ASP A 204 -37.56 9.21 -14.50
C ASP A 204 -37.80 10.73 -14.41
N HIS A 205 -38.23 11.21 -13.26
CA HIS A 205 -38.38 12.64 -12.99
C HIS A 205 -37.14 13.25 -12.32
N VAL A 206 -36.41 12.48 -11.51
CA VAL A 206 -35.24 12.97 -10.77
C VAL A 206 -34.05 13.20 -11.70
N LEU A 207 -33.74 12.24 -12.58
CA LEU A 207 -32.58 12.30 -13.47
C LEU A 207 -32.53 13.54 -14.36
N PRO A 208 -33.64 13.96 -15.03
CA PRO A 208 -33.63 15.19 -15.82
C PRO A 208 -33.31 16.44 -14.99
N THR A 209 -33.83 16.53 -13.76
CA THR A 209 -33.54 17.68 -12.88
C THR A 209 -32.10 17.71 -12.40
N LEU A 210 -31.50 16.56 -12.18
CA LEU A 210 -30.06 16.46 -11.86
C LEU A 210 -29.20 16.85 -13.07
N ALA A 211 -29.54 16.42 -14.27
CA ALA A 211 -28.84 16.77 -15.49
C ALA A 211 -28.93 18.29 -15.79
N GLU A 212 -30.08 18.91 -15.49
CA GLU A 212 -30.23 20.38 -15.60
C GLU A 212 -29.33 21.11 -14.59
N THR A 213 -29.26 20.62 -13.34
CA THR A 213 -28.46 21.24 -12.27
C THR A 213 -26.96 21.03 -12.47
N PHE A 214 -26.56 19.87 -12.92
CA PHE A 214 -25.17 19.45 -13.10
C PHE A 214 -24.94 18.90 -14.52
N PRO A 215 -24.93 19.75 -15.55
CA PRO A 215 -24.90 19.31 -16.96
C PRO A 215 -23.58 18.66 -17.38
N SER A 216 -22.52 18.75 -16.58
CA SER A 216 -21.23 18.11 -16.83
C SER A 216 -21.12 16.68 -16.28
N ILE A 217 -22.13 16.20 -15.56
CA ILE A 217 -22.17 14.84 -15.00
C ILE A 217 -23.09 13.99 -15.89
N ASP A 218 -22.59 12.81 -16.28
CA ASP A 218 -23.39 11.79 -16.95
C ASP A 218 -24.11 10.98 -15.85
N TRP A 219 -25.41 11.27 -15.68
CA TRP A 219 -26.25 10.70 -14.62
C TRP A 219 -26.81 9.32 -14.97
#